data_48ae535812bda1c9774326a5e60bd547
#
_entry.id   48ae535812bda1c9774326a5e60bd547
#
_cell.length_a   1.000
_cell.length_b   1.000
_cell.length_c   1.000
_cell.angle_alpha   90.00
_cell.angle_beta   90.00
_cell.angle_gamma   90.00
#
_symmetry.space_group_name_H-M   'P 1'
#
loop_
_entity.id
_entity.type
_entity.pdbx_description
1 polymer ?
#
loop_
_entity_poly.entity_id
_entity_poly.type
_entity_poly.pdbx_seq_one_letter_code
_entity_poly.pdbx_strand_id
1 'polypeptide(L)'
;MINELHKAGISVILDWVPAHFPRDEHGLAMFDGTHIYDHEDPRKGSQPDWGTLLFNYGKPEVQSFLISSAMFFADVYHIDGIRIDAVSAMLYLDFGKQEGEYVPNEDGTNINYEAVDFLRNLNEALRTTHEGFLTIAEESTAYPKVTSDVDDPEGLGFVYKWNMGYMHDTLYYMELDPLYRKDNHGAIIFSMDYAYSENYILPYSHDEVVHGKGSMINKMYGAYDEKFASLRTLYGFTMAHPGKKLLFMGGEFAQFVEWRDKEQLDWFLIDQYEMHDSFHKYVAKLNEIYKSEPALYELDQDPAGFEWCLQRDADHSVVAFIRKNKKGRGRKQQQILCVCNFTPMEWDKYKVPLPKKSKLTKILDSSELDFGGDGDVSESKVSTKRVKAVSYTHLTL
;
A
#
# COMPACT_ATOMS: atom_id res chain seq x y z
N MET A 1 5.09 25.69 1.44
CA MET A 1 4.53 24.45 0.84
C MET A 1 3.45 23.85 1.73
N ILE A 2 3.74 23.34 2.95
CA ILE A 2 2.77 22.65 3.83
C ILE A 2 1.49 23.47 4.05
N ASN A 3 1.61 24.75 4.42
CA ASN A 3 0.45 25.65 4.59
C ASN A 3 -0.46 25.76 3.34
N GLU A 4 0.10 25.71 2.13
CA GLU A 4 -0.72 25.74 0.90
C GLU A 4 -1.43 24.41 0.64
N LEU A 5 -0.79 23.29 0.99
CA LEU A 5 -1.42 21.96 0.94
C LEU A 5 -2.59 21.88 1.95
N HIS A 6 -2.39 22.35 3.19
CA HIS A 6 -3.45 22.40 4.19
C HIS A 6 -4.63 23.27 3.76
N LYS A 7 -4.38 24.44 3.13
CA LYS A 7 -5.46 25.28 2.56
C LYS A 7 -6.26 24.55 1.47
N ALA A 8 -5.61 23.62 0.76
CA ALA A 8 -6.26 22.76 -0.23
C ALA A 8 -6.93 21.51 0.38
N GLY A 9 -6.87 21.34 1.71
CA GLY A 9 -7.40 20.16 2.41
C GLY A 9 -6.56 18.91 2.24
N ILE A 10 -5.26 19.06 1.98
CA ILE A 10 -4.30 17.97 1.77
C ILE A 10 -3.38 17.90 2.98
N SER A 11 -3.38 16.77 3.67
CA SER A 11 -2.44 16.46 4.77
C SER A 11 -1.05 16.12 4.23
N VAL A 12 -0.04 16.33 5.05
CA VAL A 12 1.37 16.13 4.69
C VAL A 12 2.00 15.08 5.58
N ILE A 13 2.50 14.01 4.98
CA ILE A 13 3.26 12.96 5.66
C ILE A 13 4.71 13.06 5.20
N LEU A 14 5.64 13.19 6.16
CA LEU A 14 7.07 13.22 5.88
C LEU A 14 7.63 11.80 5.86
N ASP A 15 8.44 11.50 4.85
CA ASP A 15 9.28 10.31 4.85
C ASP A 15 10.48 10.55 5.77
N TRP A 16 10.58 9.79 6.87
CA TRP A 16 11.55 10.00 7.93
C TRP A 16 12.38 8.74 8.17
N VAL A 17 13.70 8.90 8.22
CA VAL A 17 14.67 7.80 8.20
C VAL A 17 15.43 7.70 9.54
N PRO A 18 14.91 7.02 10.57
CA PRO A 18 15.61 6.78 11.82
C PRO A 18 16.36 5.44 11.84
N ALA A 19 16.26 4.63 10.78
CA ALA A 19 16.86 3.30 10.73
C ALA A 19 18.37 3.37 10.57
N HIS A 20 18.84 4.27 9.71
CA HIS A 20 20.25 4.33 9.34
C HIS A 20 20.67 5.75 8.92
N PHE A 21 21.99 5.97 8.81
CA PHE A 21 22.57 7.22 8.33
C PHE A 21 23.86 6.96 7.54
N PRO A 22 24.27 7.90 6.65
CA PRO A 22 25.45 7.74 5.82
C PRO A 22 26.76 7.85 6.60
N ARG A 23 27.84 7.30 6.02
CA ARG A 23 29.20 7.32 6.58
C ARG A 23 30.00 8.56 6.20
N ASP A 24 29.35 9.62 5.72
CA ASP A 24 30.02 10.83 5.25
C ASP A 24 30.77 11.52 6.40
N GLU A 25 32.01 11.93 6.13
CA GLU A 25 32.92 12.56 7.12
C GLU A 25 32.36 13.87 7.72
N HIS A 26 31.45 14.55 7.01
CA HIS A 26 30.79 15.78 7.47
C HIS A 26 29.44 15.52 8.17
N GLY A 27 29.04 14.26 8.29
CA GLY A 27 27.77 13.84 8.87
C GLY A 27 27.86 13.40 10.34
N LEU A 28 27.03 12.45 10.72
CA LEU A 28 26.93 11.95 12.10
C LEU A 28 28.01 10.89 12.42
N ALA A 29 28.57 10.24 11.41
CA ALA A 29 29.61 9.23 11.58
C ALA A 29 30.87 9.84 12.20
N MET A 30 31.31 9.30 13.34
CA MET A 30 32.53 9.76 14.03
C MET A 30 32.55 11.28 14.28
N PHE A 31 31.41 11.89 14.57
CA PHE A 31 31.21 13.34 14.66
C PHE A 31 32.23 14.05 15.56
N ASP A 32 32.56 13.44 16.70
CA ASP A 32 33.58 13.92 17.63
C ASP A 32 34.84 13.01 17.68
N GLY A 33 34.95 12.08 16.75
CA GLY A 33 35.98 11.04 16.73
C GLY A 33 35.60 9.77 17.48
N THR A 34 34.37 9.67 17.97
CA THR A 34 33.81 8.48 18.64
C THR A 34 32.46 8.06 18.04
N HIS A 35 31.96 6.88 18.42
CA HIS A 35 30.66 6.35 18.01
C HIS A 35 29.53 6.95 18.88
N ILE A 36 29.17 8.24 18.65
CA ILE A 36 28.11 8.89 19.40
C ILE A 36 26.74 8.28 19.07
N TYR A 37 26.44 8.14 17.77
CA TYR A 37 25.10 7.79 17.28
C TYR A 37 24.93 6.31 16.98
N ASP A 38 26.02 5.59 16.67
CA ASP A 38 26.03 4.19 16.29
C ASP A 38 26.68 3.30 17.35
N HIS A 39 26.81 2.00 17.07
CA HIS A 39 27.59 1.07 17.87
C HIS A 39 29.02 0.97 17.35
N GLU A 40 29.99 0.87 18.24
CA GLU A 40 31.40 0.61 17.92
C GLU A 40 31.58 -0.77 17.27
N ASP A 41 30.83 -1.79 17.73
CA ASP A 41 30.82 -3.12 17.11
C ASP A 41 30.08 -3.08 15.75
N PRO A 42 30.77 -3.31 14.62
CA PRO A 42 30.16 -3.24 13.30
C PRO A 42 29.05 -4.27 13.07
N ARG A 43 29.02 -5.36 13.84
CA ARG A 43 27.94 -6.35 13.79
C ARG A 43 26.60 -5.78 14.31
N LYS A 44 26.65 -4.72 15.13
CA LYS A 44 25.49 -3.98 15.61
C LYS A 44 25.30 -2.66 14.87
N GLY A 45 26.40 -1.96 14.56
CA GLY A 45 26.37 -0.59 14.05
C GLY A 45 26.43 -0.46 12.53
N SER A 46 26.57 -1.56 11.76
CA SER A 46 26.70 -1.49 10.29
C SER A 46 25.52 -2.16 9.58
N GLN A 47 25.05 -1.54 8.49
CA GLN A 47 24.13 -2.14 7.54
C GLN A 47 24.85 -2.35 6.20
N PRO A 48 25.30 -3.60 5.92
CA PRO A 48 26.13 -3.89 4.76
C PRO A 48 25.43 -3.67 3.42
N ASP A 49 24.15 -4.02 3.31
CA ASP A 49 23.39 -3.95 2.06
C ASP A 49 23.29 -2.52 1.53
N TRP A 50 23.24 -1.53 2.43
CA TRP A 50 23.13 -0.11 2.06
C TRP A 50 24.40 0.68 2.28
N GLY A 51 25.44 0.06 2.87
CA GLY A 51 26.70 0.72 3.19
C GLY A 51 26.59 1.83 4.24
N THR A 52 25.56 1.80 5.08
CA THR A 52 25.23 2.81 6.09
C THR A 52 25.57 2.36 7.50
N LEU A 53 25.38 3.25 8.48
CA LEU A 53 25.45 2.96 9.91
C LEU A 53 24.04 2.91 10.51
N LEU A 54 23.82 2.04 11.50
CA LEU A 54 22.59 1.93 12.26
C LEU A 54 22.70 2.77 13.54
N PHE A 55 21.59 3.40 13.93
CA PHE A 55 21.52 4.10 15.20
C PHE A 55 21.57 3.15 16.40
N ASN A 56 22.22 3.58 17.48
CA ASN A 56 22.23 2.85 18.75
C ASN A 56 21.02 3.26 19.60
N TYR A 57 19.92 2.55 19.41
CA TYR A 57 18.66 2.82 20.11
C TYR A 57 18.72 2.57 21.62
N GLY A 58 19.72 1.86 22.12
CA GLY A 58 19.94 1.65 23.54
C GLY A 58 20.49 2.88 24.28
N LYS A 59 20.98 3.90 23.55
CA LYS A 59 21.45 5.15 24.16
C LYS A 59 20.29 6.14 24.33
N PRO A 60 19.98 6.59 25.57
CA PRO A 60 18.91 7.58 25.79
C PRO A 60 19.11 8.87 25.02
N GLU A 61 20.35 9.29 24.80
CA GLU A 61 20.71 10.50 24.06
C GLU A 61 20.35 10.35 22.56
N VAL A 62 20.54 9.17 22.00
CA VAL A 62 20.18 8.86 20.61
C VAL A 62 18.66 8.78 20.45
N GLN A 63 17.96 8.14 21.40
CA GLN A 63 16.50 8.14 21.41
C GLN A 63 15.96 9.58 21.51
N SER A 64 16.51 10.39 22.44
CA SER A 64 16.14 11.80 22.59
C SER A 64 16.37 12.60 21.30
N PHE A 65 17.50 12.39 20.63
CA PHE A 65 17.81 13.03 19.34
C PHE A 65 16.77 12.68 18.27
N LEU A 66 16.48 11.40 18.11
CA LEU A 66 15.53 10.91 17.08
C LEU A 66 14.11 11.36 17.38
N ILE A 67 13.61 11.20 18.61
CA ILE A 67 12.26 11.63 19.00
C ILE A 67 12.14 13.16 18.84
N SER A 68 13.15 13.93 19.25
CA SER A 68 13.16 15.40 19.07
C SER A 68 13.13 15.80 17.60
N SER A 69 13.78 15.03 16.73
CA SER A 69 13.73 15.25 15.27
C SER A 69 12.30 15.09 14.73
N ALA A 70 11.61 14.00 15.09
CA ALA A 70 10.23 13.78 14.67
C ALA A 70 9.28 14.87 15.23
N MET A 71 9.43 15.19 16.51
CA MET A 71 8.66 16.24 17.16
C MET A 71 8.88 17.62 16.54
N PHE A 72 10.13 17.93 16.15
CA PHE A 72 10.47 19.18 15.48
C PHE A 72 9.67 19.37 14.17
N PHE A 73 9.55 18.34 13.35
CA PHE A 73 8.75 18.43 12.14
C PHE A 73 7.26 18.59 12.44
N ALA A 74 6.75 17.95 13.47
CA ALA A 74 5.36 18.12 13.89
C ALA A 74 5.10 19.53 14.47
N ASP A 75 5.94 20.01 15.38
CA ASP A 75 5.77 21.28 16.08
C ASP A 75 6.03 22.50 15.20
N VAL A 76 7.09 22.46 14.38
CA VAL A 76 7.59 23.64 13.67
C VAL A 76 7.03 23.70 12.23
N TYR A 77 6.97 22.55 11.57
CA TYR A 77 6.48 22.48 10.20
C TYR A 77 5.01 22.09 10.09
N HIS A 78 4.41 21.61 11.20
CA HIS A 78 3.01 21.20 11.27
C HIS A 78 2.64 20.12 10.22
N ILE A 79 3.53 19.11 10.08
CA ILE A 79 3.18 17.93 9.29
C ILE A 79 2.12 17.10 10.03
N ASP A 80 1.34 16.31 9.30
CA ASP A 80 0.23 15.52 9.83
C ASP A 80 0.64 14.07 10.16
N GLY A 81 1.84 13.68 9.79
CA GLY A 81 2.36 12.35 10.05
C GLY A 81 3.76 12.12 9.52
N ILE A 82 4.32 10.99 9.89
CA ILE A 82 5.59 10.47 9.39
C ILE A 82 5.44 9.04 8.87
N ARG A 83 6.11 8.73 7.78
CA ARG A 83 6.39 7.35 7.37
C ARG A 83 7.80 7.02 7.83
N ILE A 84 7.96 5.95 8.56
CA ILE A 84 9.22 5.50 9.11
C ILE A 84 9.81 4.45 8.19
N ASP A 85 10.95 4.79 7.62
CA ASP A 85 11.71 3.97 6.68
C ASP A 85 12.34 2.76 7.36
N ALA A 86 12.38 1.63 6.66
CA ALA A 86 13.15 0.43 7.00
C ALA A 86 12.95 -0.07 8.45
N VAL A 87 11.72 -0.07 8.96
CA VAL A 87 11.42 -0.54 10.33
C VAL A 87 11.86 -1.99 10.53
N SER A 88 11.80 -2.84 9.51
CA SER A 88 12.32 -4.21 9.56
C SER A 88 13.80 -4.26 9.94
N ALA A 89 14.62 -3.36 9.40
CA ALA A 89 16.05 -3.28 9.71
C ALA A 89 16.32 -2.77 11.14
N MET A 90 15.36 -2.08 11.74
CA MET A 90 15.44 -1.66 13.14
C MET A 90 15.08 -2.84 14.07
N LEU A 91 14.02 -3.58 13.75
CA LEU A 91 13.45 -4.63 14.60
C LEU A 91 14.29 -5.91 14.63
N TYR A 92 15.04 -6.19 13.55
CA TYR A 92 15.79 -7.44 13.43
C TYR A 92 17.30 -7.19 13.36
N LEU A 93 18.05 -7.78 14.31
CA LEU A 93 19.50 -7.65 14.43
C LEU A 93 20.26 -8.29 13.26
N ASP A 94 19.65 -9.26 12.60
CA ASP A 94 20.19 -10.02 11.45
C ASP A 94 19.68 -9.51 10.08
N PHE A 95 18.91 -8.42 10.04
CA PHE A 95 18.38 -7.91 8.78
C PHE A 95 19.51 -7.53 7.81
N GLY A 96 19.51 -8.17 6.62
CA GLY A 96 20.57 -7.97 5.62
C GLY A 96 21.96 -8.49 6.03
N LYS A 97 22.04 -9.39 7.02
CA LYS A 97 23.31 -9.94 7.52
C LYS A 97 23.34 -11.45 7.44
N GLN A 98 24.54 -12.00 7.28
CA GLN A 98 24.78 -13.45 7.30
C GLN A 98 25.02 -13.97 8.72
N GLU A 99 24.99 -15.28 8.88
CA GLU A 99 25.33 -15.92 10.14
C GLU A 99 26.73 -15.49 10.60
N GLY A 100 26.85 -15.04 11.86
CA GLY A 100 28.09 -14.50 12.44
C GLY A 100 28.33 -13.01 12.20
N GLU A 101 27.53 -12.34 11.34
CA GLU A 101 27.64 -10.91 11.07
C GLU A 101 26.74 -10.06 11.98
N TYR A 102 26.01 -10.67 12.89
CA TYR A 102 25.21 -9.98 13.91
C TYR A 102 25.43 -10.55 15.30
N VAL A 103 24.99 -9.81 16.31
CA VAL A 103 25.04 -10.22 17.71
C VAL A 103 23.62 -10.43 18.19
N PRO A 104 23.22 -11.66 18.56
CA PRO A 104 21.89 -11.90 19.13
C PRO A 104 21.63 -11.06 20.38
N ASN A 105 20.36 -10.87 20.73
CA ASN A 105 19.96 -10.26 21.99
C ASN A 105 20.26 -11.19 23.19
N GLU A 106 19.93 -10.73 24.40
CA GLU A 106 20.19 -11.46 25.66
C GLU A 106 19.46 -12.82 25.77
N ASP A 107 18.34 -12.98 25.05
CA ASP A 107 17.60 -14.24 24.97
C ASP A 107 18.08 -15.15 23.83
N GLY A 108 19.11 -14.74 23.09
CA GLY A 108 19.67 -15.49 21.97
C GLY A 108 18.81 -15.40 20.69
N THR A 109 17.87 -14.46 20.62
CA THR A 109 17.03 -14.23 19.44
C THR A 109 17.58 -13.08 18.57
N ASN A 110 16.96 -12.86 17.42
CA ASN A 110 17.33 -11.79 16.48
C ASN A 110 16.53 -10.49 16.66
N ILE A 111 15.65 -10.40 17.66
CA ILE A 111 14.85 -9.20 17.92
C ILE A 111 15.70 -8.12 18.59
N ASN A 112 15.63 -6.89 18.09
CA ASN A 112 16.28 -5.72 18.67
C ASN A 112 15.34 -5.06 19.69
N TYR A 113 15.42 -5.46 20.97
CA TYR A 113 14.58 -4.91 22.03
C TYR A 113 14.77 -3.40 22.23
N GLU A 114 15.98 -2.89 22.02
CA GLU A 114 16.27 -1.46 22.13
C GLU A 114 15.51 -0.65 21.06
N ALA A 115 15.39 -1.18 19.84
CA ALA A 115 14.60 -0.57 18.78
C ALA A 115 13.09 -0.69 19.02
N VAL A 116 12.63 -1.81 19.57
CA VAL A 116 11.23 -1.99 19.98
C VAL A 116 10.84 -0.92 20.99
N ASP A 117 11.63 -0.74 22.04
CA ASP A 117 11.39 0.29 23.09
C ASP A 117 11.42 1.70 22.49
N PHE A 118 12.39 1.99 21.63
CA PHE A 118 12.47 3.28 20.93
C PHE A 118 11.20 3.56 20.11
N LEU A 119 10.75 2.62 19.29
CA LEU A 119 9.57 2.79 18.42
C LEU A 119 8.29 3.00 19.25
N ARG A 120 8.13 2.27 20.34
CA ARG A 120 7.03 2.45 21.29
C ARG A 120 7.04 3.84 21.91
N ASN A 121 8.21 4.28 22.41
CA ASN A 121 8.40 5.60 23.02
C ASN A 121 8.12 6.72 22.00
N LEU A 122 8.58 6.58 20.77
CA LEU A 122 8.32 7.51 19.69
C LEU A 122 6.82 7.64 19.38
N ASN A 123 6.14 6.51 19.18
CA ASN A 123 4.72 6.48 18.85
C ASN A 123 3.87 7.03 20.02
N GLU A 124 4.22 6.71 21.25
CA GLU A 124 3.55 7.25 22.44
C GLU A 124 3.74 8.77 22.56
N ALA A 125 4.97 9.27 22.37
CA ALA A 125 5.27 10.69 22.42
C ALA A 125 4.47 11.48 21.38
N LEU A 126 4.46 11.03 20.12
CA LEU A 126 3.72 11.68 19.04
C LEU A 126 2.20 11.62 19.26
N ARG A 127 1.66 10.46 19.65
CA ARG A 127 0.23 10.28 19.94
C ARG A 127 -0.28 11.17 21.06
N THR A 128 0.49 11.31 22.13
CA THR A 128 0.08 12.07 23.33
C THR A 128 0.20 13.58 23.16
N THR A 129 1.10 14.04 22.31
CA THR A 129 1.34 15.47 22.09
C THR A 129 0.61 16.04 20.88
N HIS A 130 0.32 15.20 19.85
CA HIS A 130 -0.31 15.60 18.59
C HIS A 130 -1.50 14.68 18.29
N GLU A 131 -2.69 15.10 18.72
CA GLU A 131 -3.93 14.34 18.46
C GLU A 131 -4.14 14.14 16.95
N GLY A 132 -4.32 12.87 16.52
CA GLY A 132 -4.55 12.51 15.13
C GLY A 132 -3.29 12.42 14.26
N PHE A 133 -2.09 12.60 14.83
CA PHE A 133 -0.85 12.44 14.09
C PHE A 133 -0.67 11.00 13.59
N LEU A 134 -0.27 10.84 12.33
CA LEU A 134 -0.13 9.55 11.69
C LEU A 134 1.31 9.05 11.75
N THR A 135 1.51 7.86 12.29
CA THR A 135 2.77 7.12 12.18
C THR A 135 2.58 5.88 11.32
N ILE A 136 3.41 5.72 10.31
CA ILE A 136 3.29 4.69 9.28
C ILE A 136 4.60 3.90 9.22
N ALA A 137 4.54 2.59 9.42
CA ALA A 137 5.72 1.73 9.34
C ALA A 137 5.92 1.19 7.92
N GLU A 138 7.12 1.35 7.37
CA GLU A 138 7.59 0.44 6.34
C GLU A 138 8.20 -0.79 7.01
N GLU A 139 7.38 -1.81 7.18
CA GLU A 139 7.79 -3.06 7.79
C GLU A 139 7.38 -4.21 6.86
N SER A 140 8.38 -4.89 6.28
CA SER A 140 8.21 -5.88 5.21
C SER A 140 8.10 -7.32 5.70
N THR A 141 8.24 -7.54 7.01
CA THR A 141 8.23 -8.87 7.61
C THR A 141 6.88 -9.23 8.25
N ALA A 142 6.81 -10.37 8.87
CA ALA A 142 5.66 -10.81 9.66
C ALA A 142 5.76 -10.42 11.14
N TYR A 143 6.48 -9.34 11.49
CA TYR A 143 6.52 -8.85 12.87
C TYR A 143 5.09 -8.53 13.34
N PRO A 144 4.65 -9.10 14.47
CA PRO A 144 3.25 -8.98 14.89
C PRO A 144 2.95 -7.65 15.58
N LYS A 145 1.67 -7.25 15.55
CA LYS A 145 1.14 -6.13 16.33
C LYS A 145 1.83 -4.78 16.09
N VAL A 146 2.33 -4.56 14.86
CA VAL A 146 2.94 -3.27 14.49
C VAL A 146 1.95 -2.13 14.67
N THR A 147 0.67 -2.35 14.33
CA THR A 147 -0.38 -1.34 14.44
C THR A 147 -1.30 -1.50 15.66
N SER A 148 -0.93 -2.37 16.60
CA SER A 148 -1.60 -2.43 17.91
C SER A 148 -1.13 -1.29 18.81
N ASP A 149 -2.04 -0.79 19.66
CA ASP A 149 -1.75 0.30 20.58
C ASP A 149 -0.58 -0.04 21.54
N VAL A 150 0.16 0.97 21.97
CA VAL A 150 1.24 0.81 22.97
C VAL A 150 0.75 0.35 24.34
N ASP A 151 -0.56 0.44 24.61
CA ASP A 151 -1.18 -0.15 25.80
C ASP A 151 -1.20 -1.68 25.77
N ASP A 152 -1.10 -2.28 24.56
CA ASP A 152 -0.78 -3.70 24.40
C ASP A 152 0.73 -3.89 24.62
N PRO A 153 1.16 -4.79 25.53
CA PRO A 153 2.59 -4.99 25.82
C PRO A 153 3.45 -5.34 24.61
N GLU A 154 2.87 -5.93 23.57
CA GLU A 154 3.56 -6.31 22.34
C GLU A 154 3.29 -5.32 21.18
N GLY A 155 2.38 -4.35 21.35
CA GLY A 155 2.01 -3.37 20.33
C GLY A 155 3.11 -2.33 20.12
N LEU A 156 3.41 -1.97 18.87
CA LEU A 156 4.38 -0.92 18.54
C LEU A 156 3.76 0.48 18.48
N GLY A 157 2.42 0.60 18.37
CA GLY A 157 1.70 1.87 18.38
C GLY A 157 1.64 2.61 17.05
N PHE A 158 2.05 2.00 15.95
CA PHE A 158 1.87 2.60 14.62
C PHE A 158 0.38 2.69 14.25
N VAL A 159 0.01 3.74 13.53
CA VAL A 159 -1.36 3.87 13.00
C VAL A 159 -1.56 2.99 11.79
N TYR A 160 -0.55 2.89 10.92
CA TYR A 160 -0.58 2.08 9.71
C TYR A 160 0.76 1.36 9.48
N LYS A 161 0.67 0.30 8.68
CA LYS A 161 1.81 -0.45 8.13
C LYS A 161 1.67 -0.58 6.63
N TRP A 162 2.75 -0.47 5.86
CA TRP A 162 2.75 -0.80 4.43
C TRP A 162 2.57 -2.31 4.23
N ASN A 163 1.67 -2.68 3.32
CA ASN A 163 1.47 -4.07 2.92
C ASN A 163 2.40 -4.42 1.75
N MET A 164 3.65 -4.72 2.06
CA MET A 164 4.65 -5.08 1.04
C MET A 164 4.31 -6.40 0.35
N GLY A 165 3.70 -7.36 1.07
CA GLY A 165 3.22 -8.62 0.48
C GLY A 165 2.17 -8.40 -0.60
N TYR A 166 1.17 -7.55 -0.35
CA TYR A 166 0.17 -7.17 -1.36
C TYR A 166 0.83 -6.59 -2.62
N MET A 167 1.76 -5.68 -2.44
CA MET A 167 2.47 -5.03 -3.55
C MET A 167 3.24 -6.06 -4.37
N HIS A 168 4.07 -6.90 -3.74
CA HIS A 168 4.82 -7.93 -4.43
C HIS A 168 3.94 -8.93 -5.19
N ASP A 169 2.91 -9.45 -4.53
CA ASP A 169 2.03 -10.46 -5.11
C ASP A 169 1.24 -9.92 -6.31
N THR A 170 0.71 -8.70 -6.18
CA THR A 170 -0.07 -8.08 -7.26
C THR A 170 0.79 -7.70 -8.45
N LEU A 171 1.98 -7.14 -8.24
CA LEU A 171 2.91 -6.81 -9.32
C LEU A 171 3.43 -8.08 -10.02
N TYR A 172 3.85 -9.09 -9.26
CA TYR A 172 4.21 -10.39 -9.81
C TYR A 172 3.10 -10.96 -10.71
N TYR A 173 1.86 -10.95 -10.22
CA TYR A 173 0.72 -11.46 -10.98
C TYR A 173 0.48 -10.69 -12.29
N MET A 174 0.63 -9.37 -12.26
CA MET A 174 0.41 -8.53 -13.43
C MET A 174 1.53 -8.60 -14.47
N GLU A 175 2.76 -8.93 -14.06
CA GLU A 175 3.89 -9.18 -14.96
C GLU A 175 3.75 -10.48 -15.74
N LEU A 176 2.96 -11.44 -15.25
CA LEU A 176 2.74 -12.71 -15.94
C LEU A 176 1.96 -12.52 -17.23
N ASP A 177 2.34 -13.29 -18.27
CA ASP A 177 1.47 -13.53 -19.42
C ASP A 177 0.10 -14.02 -18.92
N PRO A 178 -1.02 -13.42 -19.38
CA PRO A 178 -2.37 -13.82 -18.99
C PRO A 178 -2.66 -15.32 -19.08
N LEU A 179 -1.98 -16.05 -19.96
CA LEU A 179 -2.09 -17.52 -20.06
C LEU A 179 -1.66 -18.25 -18.78
N TYR A 180 -0.72 -17.69 -18.02
CA TYR A 180 -0.20 -18.28 -16.79
C TYR A 180 -0.84 -17.74 -15.52
N ARG A 181 -1.69 -16.70 -15.62
CA ARG A 181 -2.38 -16.10 -14.46
C ARG A 181 -3.28 -17.08 -13.74
N LYS A 182 -3.92 -17.99 -14.46
CA LYS A 182 -4.75 -19.06 -13.89
C LYS A 182 -3.99 -19.94 -12.89
N ASP A 183 -2.73 -20.28 -13.21
CA ASP A 183 -1.88 -21.14 -12.37
C ASP A 183 -1.31 -20.40 -11.16
N ASN A 184 -1.38 -19.06 -11.18
CA ASN A 184 -0.89 -18.15 -10.13
C ASN A 184 -2.01 -17.34 -9.48
N HIS A 185 -3.26 -17.74 -9.64
CA HIS A 185 -4.44 -17.02 -9.13
C HIS A 185 -4.36 -16.75 -7.59
N GLY A 186 -3.64 -17.60 -6.88
CA GLY A 186 -3.36 -17.42 -5.44
C GLY A 186 -2.75 -16.06 -5.11
N ALA A 187 -1.86 -15.52 -5.95
CA ALA A 187 -1.18 -14.25 -5.70
C ALA A 187 -2.16 -13.07 -5.60
N ILE A 188 -3.23 -13.04 -6.39
CA ILE A 188 -4.19 -11.93 -6.36
C ILE A 188 -5.19 -12.01 -5.20
N ILE A 189 -5.31 -13.16 -4.53
CA ILE A 189 -6.28 -13.36 -3.44
C ILE A 189 -5.63 -13.53 -2.07
N PHE A 190 -4.35 -13.86 -2.00
CA PHE A 190 -3.64 -14.22 -0.77
C PHE A 190 -3.62 -13.09 0.26
N SER A 191 -3.53 -11.84 -0.19
CA SER A 191 -3.54 -10.67 0.70
C SER A 191 -4.78 -10.59 1.60
N MET A 192 -5.90 -11.18 1.19
CA MET A 192 -7.12 -11.21 2.00
C MET A 192 -7.05 -12.17 3.19
N ASP A 193 -6.13 -13.14 3.19
CA ASP A 193 -5.97 -14.07 4.32
C ASP A 193 -5.38 -13.36 5.55
N TYR A 194 -4.70 -12.24 5.36
CA TYR A 194 -4.11 -11.44 6.43
C TYR A 194 -4.52 -9.95 6.42
N ALA A 195 -5.44 -9.54 5.55
CA ALA A 195 -5.83 -8.14 5.35
C ALA A 195 -6.27 -7.39 6.62
N TYR A 196 -6.62 -8.11 7.68
CA TYR A 196 -7.13 -7.56 8.94
C TYR A 196 -6.21 -7.87 10.13
N SER A 197 -5.01 -8.39 9.89
CA SER A 197 -4.02 -8.60 10.97
C SER A 197 -3.38 -7.28 11.43
N GLU A 198 -3.30 -6.30 10.55
CA GLU A 198 -2.76 -4.97 10.78
C GLU A 198 -3.60 -3.91 10.06
N ASN A 199 -3.38 -2.65 10.36
CA ASN A 199 -3.97 -1.52 9.64
C ASN A 199 -3.12 -1.21 8.40
N TYR A 200 -3.49 -1.75 7.24
CA TYR A 200 -2.64 -1.68 6.06
C TYR A 200 -2.86 -0.45 5.18
N ILE A 201 -1.73 0.03 4.61
CA ILE A 201 -1.68 0.83 3.39
C ILE A 201 -1.19 -0.09 2.27
N LEU A 202 -1.82 -0.02 1.10
CA LEU A 202 -1.45 -0.77 -0.10
C LEU A 202 -0.48 0.09 -0.93
N PRO A 203 0.85 -0.15 -0.86
CA PRO A 203 1.81 0.75 -1.47
C PRO A 203 2.14 0.34 -2.90
N TYR A 204 2.07 1.30 -3.83
CA TYR A 204 2.89 1.34 -5.02
C TYR A 204 3.78 2.57 -4.89
N SER A 205 4.90 2.39 -4.20
CA SER A 205 5.78 3.46 -3.75
C SER A 205 6.85 3.82 -4.79
N HIS A 206 7.73 4.75 -4.43
CA HIS A 206 8.90 5.12 -5.22
C HIS A 206 9.84 3.94 -5.46
N ASP A 207 9.98 3.05 -4.48
CA ASP A 207 10.88 1.90 -4.56
C ASP A 207 10.52 0.94 -5.71
N GLU A 208 9.25 0.93 -6.13
CA GLU A 208 8.81 0.07 -7.22
C GLU A 208 9.10 0.63 -8.60
N VAL A 209 9.50 1.90 -8.70
CA VAL A 209 9.67 2.60 -9.98
C VAL A 209 11.04 3.25 -10.16
N VAL A 210 12.07 2.70 -9.50
CA VAL A 210 13.47 3.15 -9.53
C VAL A 210 14.44 1.98 -9.70
N HIS A 211 15.69 2.28 -9.96
CA HIS A 211 16.82 1.34 -9.93
C HIS A 211 16.69 0.13 -10.88
N GLY A 212 16.14 0.33 -12.07
CA GLY A 212 15.99 -0.72 -13.07
C GLY A 212 14.77 -1.62 -12.87
N LYS A 213 13.88 -1.29 -11.93
CA LYS A 213 12.64 -2.03 -11.69
C LYS A 213 11.53 -1.73 -12.71
N GLY A 214 11.69 -0.70 -13.55
CA GLY A 214 10.68 -0.24 -14.52
C GLY A 214 9.58 0.62 -13.88
N SER A 215 8.83 1.35 -14.72
CA SER A 215 7.65 2.10 -14.25
C SER A 215 6.43 1.19 -14.06
N MET A 216 5.37 1.69 -13.41
CA MET A 216 4.16 0.91 -13.18
C MET A 216 3.56 0.33 -14.47
N ILE A 217 3.50 1.11 -15.55
CA ILE A 217 2.99 0.63 -16.83
C ILE A 217 3.90 -0.43 -17.46
N ASN A 218 5.20 -0.35 -17.25
CA ASN A 218 6.16 -1.31 -17.79
C ASN A 218 6.15 -2.68 -17.09
N LYS A 219 5.62 -2.73 -15.87
CA LYS A 219 5.36 -4.00 -15.16
C LYS A 219 4.14 -4.75 -15.71
N MET A 220 3.30 -4.10 -16.49
CA MET A 220 2.15 -4.76 -17.12
C MET A 220 2.61 -5.57 -18.33
N TYR A 221 2.14 -6.81 -18.42
CA TYR A 221 2.40 -7.66 -19.59
C TYR A 221 1.63 -7.17 -20.83
N GLY A 222 2.22 -7.37 -22.01
CA GLY A 222 1.56 -7.17 -23.30
C GLY A 222 2.04 -5.97 -24.10
N ALA A 223 1.32 -5.68 -25.19
CA ALA A 223 1.53 -4.51 -26.05
C ALA A 223 0.99 -3.22 -25.36
N TYR A 224 1.18 -2.08 -26.03
CA TYR A 224 0.84 -0.77 -25.48
C TYR A 224 -0.59 -0.69 -24.91
N ASP A 225 -1.59 -1.04 -25.70
CA ASP A 225 -3.01 -0.94 -25.27
C ASP A 225 -3.33 -1.97 -24.17
N GLU A 226 -2.75 -3.18 -24.25
CA GLU A 226 -2.92 -4.24 -23.26
C GLU A 226 -2.33 -3.85 -21.89
N LYS A 227 -1.19 -3.13 -21.90
CA LYS A 227 -0.59 -2.59 -20.69
C LYS A 227 -1.53 -1.60 -19.98
N PHE A 228 -2.15 -0.69 -20.73
CA PHE A 228 -3.12 0.24 -20.15
C PHE A 228 -4.37 -0.48 -19.63
N ALA A 229 -4.90 -1.45 -20.35
CA ALA A 229 -6.03 -2.26 -19.91
C ALA A 229 -5.69 -3.01 -18.59
N SER A 230 -4.50 -3.63 -18.54
CA SER A 230 -4.01 -4.32 -17.35
C SER A 230 -3.83 -3.36 -16.16
N LEU A 231 -3.26 -2.16 -16.39
CA LEU A 231 -3.04 -1.17 -15.33
C LEU A 231 -4.36 -0.59 -14.82
N ARG A 232 -5.36 -0.36 -15.71
CA ARG A 232 -6.73 0.02 -15.28
C ARG A 232 -7.33 -1.05 -14.37
N THR A 233 -7.20 -2.32 -14.72
CA THR A 233 -7.71 -3.43 -13.91
C THR A 233 -7.02 -3.49 -12.54
N LEU A 234 -5.68 -3.37 -12.49
CA LEU A 234 -4.93 -3.36 -11.24
C LEU A 234 -5.34 -2.19 -10.33
N TYR A 235 -5.46 -0.98 -10.87
CA TYR A 235 -5.82 0.19 -10.06
C TYR A 235 -7.28 0.14 -9.60
N GLY A 236 -8.19 -0.36 -10.43
CA GLY A 236 -9.58 -0.59 -10.02
C GLY A 236 -9.68 -1.63 -8.90
N PHE A 237 -8.96 -2.74 -9.01
CA PHE A 237 -8.85 -3.75 -7.96
C PHE A 237 -8.27 -3.18 -6.68
N THR A 238 -7.15 -2.44 -6.77
CA THR A 238 -6.49 -1.81 -5.61
C THR A 238 -7.41 -0.82 -4.92
N MET A 239 -8.13 0.04 -5.68
CA MET A 239 -9.07 1.00 -5.10
C MET A 239 -10.21 0.32 -4.33
N ALA A 240 -10.65 -0.83 -4.81
CA ALA A 240 -11.72 -1.60 -4.18
C ALA A 240 -11.24 -2.53 -3.06
N HIS A 241 -9.97 -2.95 -3.03
CA HIS A 241 -9.40 -3.82 -2.00
C HIS A 241 -9.41 -3.13 -0.62
N PRO A 242 -9.61 -3.84 0.52
CA PRO A 242 -9.43 -3.26 1.85
C PRO A 242 -8.03 -2.70 2.09
N GLY A 243 -7.94 -1.62 2.86
CA GLY A 243 -6.69 -0.90 3.17
C GLY A 243 -6.62 0.48 2.50
N LYS A 244 -5.77 1.36 3.03
CA LYS A 244 -5.53 2.70 2.46
C LYS A 244 -4.69 2.59 1.19
N LYS A 245 -4.71 3.61 0.34
CA LYS A 245 -4.08 3.59 -0.98
C LYS A 245 -2.85 4.48 -1.00
N LEU A 246 -1.78 3.99 -1.59
CA LEU A 246 -0.58 4.78 -1.90
C LEU A 246 -0.21 4.55 -3.36
N LEU A 247 -0.15 5.63 -4.12
CA LEU A 247 0.31 5.64 -5.50
C LEU A 247 1.40 6.70 -5.62
N PHE A 248 2.57 6.31 -6.09
CA PHE A 248 3.66 7.23 -6.33
C PHE A 248 3.39 8.11 -7.56
N MET A 249 3.83 9.37 -7.49
CA MET A 249 3.65 10.35 -8.56
C MET A 249 4.14 9.87 -9.92
N GLY A 250 3.42 10.20 -10.98
CA GLY A 250 3.63 9.70 -12.34
C GLY A 250 2.86 8.42 -12.64
N GLY A 251 2.50 7.64 -11.62
CA GLY A 251 1.65 6.45 -11.74
C GLY A 251 0.23 6.79 -12.17
N GLU A 252 -0.27 7.99 -11.83
CA GLU A 252 -1.63 8.45 -12.15
C GLU A 252 -1.88 8.73 -13.63
N PHE A 253 -0.82 8.89 -14.41
CA PHE A 253 -0.91 9.02 -15.88
C PHE A 253 -0.04 8.01 -16.62
N ALA A 254 0.37 6.93 -15.93
CA ALA A 254 1.13 5.81 -16.48
C ALA A 254 2.47 6.23 -17.13
N GLN A 255 3.27 7.07 -16.44
CA GLN A 255 4.59 7.47 -16.93
C GLN A 255 5.42 6.25 -17.34
N PHE A 256 6.06 6.30 -18.53
CA PHE A 256 6.82 5.17 -19.05
C PHE A 256 8.22 5.03 -18.47
N VAL A 257 8.88 6.15 -18.17
CA VAL A 257 10.21 6.13 -17.58
C VAL A 257 10.13 5.93 -16.07
N GLU A 258 11.16 5.32 -15.51
CA GLU A 258 11.35 5.30 -14.07
C GLU A 258 11.45 6.72 -13.49
N TRP A 259 11.10 6.86 -12.24
CA TRP A 259 11.27 8.13 -11.54
C TRP A 259 12.74 8.54 -11.48
N ARG A 260 12.99 9.82 -11.75
CA ARG A 260 14.30 10.45 -11.72
C ARG A 260 14.24 11.69 -10.84
N ASP A 261 14.95 11.69 -9.74
CA ASP A 261 14.96 12.76 -8.74
C ASP A 261 15.41 14.12 -9.28
N LYS A 262 16.18 14.15 -10.36
CA LYS A 262 16.74 15.37 -11.00
C LYS A 262 15.92 15.91 -12.16
N GLU A 263 14.85 15.21 -12.55
CA GLU A 263 14.04 15.55 -13.70
C GLU A 263 12.57 15.75 -13.27
N GLN A 264 11.84 16.57 -14.00
CA GLN A 264 10.39 16.66 -13.83
C GLN A 264 9.71 15.39 -14.38
N LEU A 265 8.48 15.12 -13.91
CA LEU A 265 7.63 14.09 -14.52
C LEU A 265 7.32 14.41 -15.97
N ASP A 266 7.09 13.38 -16.78
CA ASP A 266 6.80 13.49 -18.22
C ASP A 266 5.37 13.97 -18.51
N TRP A 267 4.99 15.15 -17.96
CA TRP A 267 3.65 15.73 -18.10
C TRP A 267 3.17 15.86 -19.54
N PHE A 268 4.11 16.00 -20.51
CA PHE A 268 3.79 16.05 -21.95
C PHE A 268 3.04 14.81 -22.45
N LEU A 269 3.12 13.67 -21.73
CA LEU A 269 2.41 12.45 -22.09
C LEU A 269 0.89 12.67 -22.06
N ILE A 270 0.38 13.41 -21.10
CA ILE A 270 -1.05 13.73 -21.00
C ILE A 270 -1.50 14.58 -22.19
N ASP A 271 -0.67 15.56 -22.61
CA ASP A 271 -1.03 16.50 -23.67
C ASP A 271 -0.90 15.90 -25.08
N GLN A 272 0.01 14.93 -25.27
CA GLN A 272 0.39 14.44 -26.60
C GLN A 272 -0.14 13.05 -26.93
N TYR A 273 -0.55 12.27 -25.92
CA TYR A 273 -0.95 10.88 -26.11
C TYR A 273 -2.29 10.57 -25.42
N GLU A 274 -3.29 10.28 -26.23
CA GLU A 274 -4.67 10.06 -25.79
C GLU A 274 -4.81 8.99 -24.69
N MET A 275 -4.05 7.90 -24.78
CA MET A 275 -4.11 6.82 -23.77
C MET A 275 -3.66 7.29 -22.37
N HIS A 276 -2.67 8.19 -22.30
CA HIS A 276 -2.22 8.73 -21.01
C HIS A 276 -3.22 9.71 -20.42
N ASP A 277 -3.85 10.56 -21.24
CA ASP A 277 -4.91 11.46 -20.82
C ASP A 277 -6.16 10.68 -20.35
N SER A 278 -6.57 9.66 -21.11
CA SER A 278 -7.70 8.80 -20.75
C SER A 278 -7.43 8.00 -19.49
N PHE A 279 -6.22 7.50 -19.32
CA PHE A 279 -5.81 6.81 -18.08
C PHE A 279 -5.80 7.77 -16.87
N HIS A 280 -5.32 9.00 -17.05
CA HIS A 280 -5.35 10.03 -16.02
C HIS A 280 -6.80 10.34 -15.58
N LYS A 281 -7.72 10.46 -16.54
CA LYS A 281 -9.16 10.61 -16.26
C LYS A 281 -9.72 9.41 -15.48
N TYR A 282 -9.29 8.18 -15.83
CA TYR A 282 -9.68 7.00 -15.09
C TYR A 282 -9.24 7.04 -13.62
N VAL A 283 -7.98 7.39 -13.35
CA VAL A 283 -7.45 7.50 -11.98
C VAL A 283 -8.15 8.62 -11.20
N ALA A 284 -8.43 9.75 -11.86
CA ALA A 284 -9.22 10.83 -11.26
C ALA A 284 -10.63 10.34 -10.88
N LYS A 285 -11.27 9.53 -11.74
CA LYS A 285 -12.60 8.94 -11.47
C LYS A 285 -12.56 7.93 -10.34
N LEU A 286 -11.52 7.10 -10.27
CA LEU A 286 -11.30 6.19 -9.14
C LEU A 286 -11.20 6.94 -7.81
N ASN A 287 -10.45 8.05 -7.76
CA ASN A 287 -10.31 8.89 -6.58
C ASN A 287 -11.65 9.55 -6.19
N GLU A 288 -12.42 10.04 -7.16
CA GLU A 288 -13.77 10.58 -6.92
C GLU A 288 -14.68 9.52 -6.26
N ILE A 289 -14.73 8.32 -6.84
CA ILE A 289 -15.54 7.21 -6.32
C ILE A 289 -15.06 6.81 -4.92
N TYR A 290 -13.75 6.64 -4.71
CA TYR A 290 -13.22 6.27 -3.40
C TYR A 290 -13.62 7.29 -2.32
N LYS A 291 -13.58 8.58 -2.61
CA LYS A 291 -13.97 9.66 -1.68
C LYS A 291 -15.48 9.72 -1.43
N SER A 292 -16.30 9.41 -2.44
CA SER A 292 -17.77 9.54 -2.37
C SER A 292 -18.47 8.29 -1.84
N GLU A 293 -17.80 7.10 -1.91
CA GLU A 293 -18.43 5.82 -1.62
C GLU A 293 -17.94 5.22 -0.29
N PRO A 294 -18.64 5.46 0.84
CA PRO A 294 -18.22 5.00 2.17
C PRO A 294 -17.96 3.49 2.27
N ALA A 295 -18.58 2.68 1.41
CA ALA A 295 -18.35 1.25 1.36
C ALA A 295 -16.90 0.88 1.01
N LEU A 296 -16.13 1.78 0.40
CA LEU A 296 -14.74 1.53 0.00
C LEU A 296 -13.71 1.83 1.10
N TYR A 297 -14.09 2.59 2.16
CA TYR A 297 -13.10 3.02 3.18
C TYR A 297 -13.54 2.94 4.64
N GLU A 298 -14.87 2.95 4.95
CA GLU A 298 -15.31 3.00 6.36
C GLU A 298 -14.95 1.75 7.18
N LEU A 299 -14.86 0.59 6.51
CA LEU A 299 -14.56 -0.70 7.14
C LEU A 299 -13.30 -1.35 6.54
N ASP A 300 -12.28 -0.54 6.23
CA ASP A 300 -11.03 -1.06 5.69
C ASP A 300 -10.27 -1.99 6.65
N GLN A 301 -10.50 -1.82 7.95
CA GLN A 301 -9.83 -2.57 9.02
C GLN A 301 -10.77 -3.57 9.71
N ASP A 302 -11.98 -3.77 9.17
CA ASP A 302 -13.00 -4.65 9.75
C ASP A 302 -13.46 -5.67 8.70
N PRO A 303 -13.33 -6.97 8.96
CA PRO A 303 -13.75 -8.03 8.03
C PRO A 303 -15.25 -7.95 7.67
N ALA A 304 -16.09 -7.27 8.46
CA ALA A 304 -17.47 -7.01 8.11
C ALA A 304 -17.64 -6.12 6.85
N GLY A 305 -16.60 -5.39 6.46
CA GLY A 305 -16.53 -4.53 5.27
C GLY A 305 -16.33 -5.27 3.95
N PHE A 306 -16.05 -6.57 3.97
CA PHE A 306 -15.71 -7.36 2.79
C PHE A 306 -16.46 -8.68 2.73
N GLU A 307 -16.81 -9.13 1.53
CA GLU A 307 -17.40 -10.45 1.30
C GLU A 307 -17.03 -10.95 -0.10
N TRP A 308 -16.35 -12.10 -0.18
CA TRP A 308 -16.11 -12.75 -1.46
C TRP A 308 -17.43 -13.21 -2.11
N CYS A 309 -17.61 -12.89 -3.38
CA CYS A 309 -18.65 -13.46 -4.24
C CYS A 309 -18.08 -14.57 -5.12
N LEU A 310 -16.87 -14.34 -5.67
CA LEU A 310 -16.16 -15.26 -6.52
C LEU A 310 -14.65 -15.11 -6.24
N GLN A 311 -14.09 -16.07 -5.52
CA GLN A 311 -12.69 -16.03 -5.10
C GLN A 311 -11.80 -16.94 -5.96
N ARG A 312 -12.28 -18.09 -6.40
CA ARG A 312 -11.48 -19.20 -6.91
C ARG A 312 -11.74 -19.56 -8.38
N ASP A 313 -12.14 -18.60 -9.19
CA ASP A 313 -12.27 -18.82 -10.63
C ASP A 313 -10.95 -18.57 -11.37
N ALA A 314 -9.99 -19.45 -11.08
CA ALA A 314 -8.66 -19.37 -11.66
C ALA A 314 -8.67 -19.58 -13.18
N ASP A 315 -9.52 -20.49 -13.69
CA ASP A 315 -9.60 -20.79 -15.12
C ASP A 315 -9.94 -19.55 -15.98
N HIS A 316 -10.74 -18.65 -15.43
CA HIS A 316 -11.08 -17.38 -16.08
C HIS A 316 -10.24 -16.19 -15.57
N SER A 317 -9.43 -16.37 -14.52
CA SER A 317 -8.70 -15.30 -13.83
C SER A 317 -9.61 -14.13 -13.44
N VAL A 318 -10.78 -14.45 -12.91
CA VAL A 318 -11.80 -13.48 -12.48
C VAL A 318 -11.98 -13.55 -10.96
N VAL A 319 -12.06 -12.40 -10.32
CA VAL A 319 -12.47 -12.28 -8.93
C VAL A 319 -13.67 -11.35 -8.80
N ALA A 320 -14.54 -11.61 -7.82
CA ALA A 320 -15.62 -10.71 -7.48
C ALA A 320 -15.87 -10.69 -5.98
N PHE A 321 -16.09 -9.51 -5.44
CA PHE A 321 -16.33 -9.28 -4.00
C PHE A 321 -17.23 -8.08 -3.76
N ILE A 322 -17.79 -8.02 -2.56
CA ILE A 322 -18.61 -6.90 -2.11
C ILE A 322 -17.86 -6.13 -1.03
N ARG A 323 -17.80 -4.80 -1.20
CA ARG A 323 -17.43 -3.86 -0.16
C ARG A 323 -18.69 -3.30 0.51
N LYS A 324 -18.60 -3.06 1.83
CA LYS A 324 -19.73 -2.62 2.65
C LYS A 324 -19.31 -1.49 3.58
N ASN A 325 -20.19 -0.52 3.80
CA ASN A 325 -19.99 0.48 4.85
C ASN A 325 -20.60 0.06 6.20
N LYS A 326 -20.35 0.85 7.23
CA LYS A 326 -20.98 0.68 8.55
C LYS A 326 -22.51 0.76 8.44
N LYS A 327 -23.17 -0.17 9.11
CA LYS A 327 -24.63 -0.14 9.24
C LYS A 327 -25.02 0.93 10.27
N GLY A 328 -25.55 2.06 9.81
CA GLY A 328 -26.02 3.14 10.69
C GLY A 328 -27.48 2.98 11.13
N ARG A 329 -27.87 3.62 12.26
CA ARG A 329 -29.28 3.75 12.64
C ARG A 329 -30.04 4.53 11.57
N GLY A 330 -31.01 3.88 10.90
CA GLY A 330 -31.84 4.51 9.86
C GLY A 330 -31.21 4.66 8.49
N ARG A 331 -29.94 4.26 8.29
CA ARG A 331 -29.28 4.21 6.98
C ARG A 331 -29.23 2.77 6.46
N LYS A 332 -29.63 2.58 5.20
CA LYS A 332 -29.37 1.31 4.52
C LYS A 332 -27.86 1.14 4.37
N GLN A 333 -27.36 -0.05 4.65
CA GLN A 333 -25.98 -0.39 4.37
C GLN A 333 -25.72 -0.31 2.87
N GLN A 334 -24.77 0.51 2.47
CA GLN A 334 -24.28 0.56 1.10
C GLN A 334 -23.46 -0.70 0.81
N GLN A 335 -23.56 -1.20 -0.41
CA GLN A 335 -22.79 -2.33 -0.89
C GLN A 335 -22.35 -2.05 -2.33
N ILE A 336 -21.09 -2.25 -2.58
CA ILE A 336 -20.49 -2.11 -3.92
C ILE A 336 -19.95 -3.49 -4.33
N LEU A 337 -20.46 -4.01 -5.44
CA LEU A 337 -19.91 -5.20 -6.08
C LEU A 337 -18.77 -4.77 -7.00
N CYS A 338 -17.59 -5.36 -6.78
CA CYS A 338 -16.44 -5.24 -7.65
C CYS A 338 -16.24 -6.54 -8.39
N VAL A 339 -16.03 -6.46 -9.71
CA VAL A 339 -15.73 -7.60 -10.56
C VAL A 339 -14.49 -7.25 -11.38
N CYS A 340 -13.45 -8.07 -11.29
CA CYS A 340 -12.19 -7.84 -11.97
C CYS A 340 -11.87 -9.06 -12.87
N ASN A 341 -11.72 -8.80 -14.17
CA ASN A 341 -11.22 -9.75 -15.14
C ASN A 341 -9.75 -9.42 -15.43
N PHE A 342 -8.85 -10.34 -15.13
CA PHE A 342 -7.42 -10.17 -15.31
C PHE A 342 -6.89 -10.78 -16.62
N THR A 343 -7.77 -11.02 -17.58
CA THR A 343 -7.40 -11.53 -18.90
C THR A 343 -7.91 -10.63 -20.02
N PRO A 344 -7.33 -10.69 -21.21
CA PRO A 344 -7.87 -10.00 -22.40
C PRO A 344 -9.09 -10.70 -22.99
N MET A 345 -9.57 -11.78 -22.37
CA MET A 345 -10.71 -12.56 -22.87
C MET A 345 -12.03 -11.92 -22.48
N GLU A 346 -12.92 -11.79 -23.43
CA GLU A 346 -14.32 -11.45 -23.21
C GLU A 346 -15.09 -12.71 -22.80
N TRP A 347 -15.88 -12.60 -21.75
CA TRP A 347 -16.65 -13.70 -21.21
C TRP A 347 -18.15 -13.45 -21.40
N ASP A 348 -18.71 -13.86 -22.53
CA ASP A 348 -20.13 -13.77 -22.80
C ASP A 348 -20.98 -14.43 -21.70
N LYS A 349 -21.97 -13.69 -21.16
CA LYS A 349 -22.90 -14.19 -20.15
C LYS A 349 -22.22 -14.76 -18.89
N TYR A 350 -21.10 -14.16 -18.50
CA TYR A 350 -20.40 -14.55 -17.29
C TYR A 350 -21.25 -14.42 -16.04
N LYS A 351 -21.21 -15.41 -15.13
CA LYS A 351 -22.09 -15.50 -13.97
C LYS A 351 -21.34 -15.25 -12.67
N VAL A 352 -21.66 -14.15 -12.00
CA VAL A 352 -21.14 -13.85 -10.67
C VAL A 352 -22.17 -14.22 -9.61
N PRO A 353 -21.83 -15.12 -8.66
CA PRO A 353 -22.74 -15.46 -7.56
C PRO A 353 -22.87 -14.28 -6.60
N LEU A 354 -24.08 -14.01 -6.12
CA LEU A 354 -24.37 -12.98 -5.13
C LEU A 354 -25.11 -13.55 -3.94
N PRO A 355 -24.87 -13.04 -2.71
CA PRO A 355 -25.49 -13.57 -1.50
C PRO A 355 -27.01 -13.36 -1.44
N LYS A 356 -27.52 -12.39 -2.19
CA LYS A 356 -28.94 -12.07 -2.26
C LYS A 356 -29.36 -11.48 -3.60
N LYS A 357 -30.65 -11.61 -3.92
CA LYS A 357 -31.24 -10.94 -5.10
C LYS A 357 -31.10 -9.43 -4.96
N SER A 358 -30.52 -8.79 -5.97
CA SER A 358 -30.20 -7.35 -5.96
C SER A 358 -30.56 -6.70 -7.29
N LYS A 359 -30.74 -5.38 -7.25
CA LYS A 359 -30.65 -4.51 -8.42
C LYS A 359 -29.34 -3.76 -8.30
N LEU A 360 -28.54 -3.79 -9.34
CA LEU A 360 -27.26 -3.14 -9.41
C LEU A 360 -27.32 -1.94 -10.35
N THR A 361 -26.58 -0.90 -10.03
CA THR A 361 -26.35 0.25 -10.91
C THR A 361 -24.83 0.36 -11.10
N LYS A 362 -24.39 0.39 -12.35
CA LYS A 362 -22.98 0.58 -12.70
C LYS A 362 -22.53 1.96 -12.25
N ILE A 363 -21.41 2.05 -11.55
CA ILE A 363 -20.77 3.31 -11.12
C ILE A 363 -19.44 3.54 -11.83
N LEU A 364 -18.82 2.48 -12.33
CA LEU A 364 -17.57 2.53 -13.09
C LEU A 364 -17.45 1.30 -13.98
N ASP A 365 -16.92 1.50 -15.17
CA ASP A 365 -16.47 0.44 -16.04
C ASP A 365 -15.14 0.86 -16.70
N SER A 366 -14.09 0.08 -16.52
CA SER A 366 -12.76 0.41 -17.04
C SER A 366 -12.62 0.30 -18.55
N SER A 367 -13.62 -0.30 -19.22
CA SER A 367 -13.67 -0.41 -20.70
C SER A 367 -14.38 0.78 -21.37
N GLU A 368 -14.83 1.79 -20.61
CA GLU A 368 -15.40 3.01 -21.20
C GLU A 368 -14.38 3.74 -22.09
N LEU A 369 -14.83 4.26 -23.24
CA LEU A 369 -13.97 4.98 -24.20
C LEU A 369 -13.24 6.17 -23.54
N ASP A 370 -13.91 6.88 -22.64
CA ASP A 370 -13.33 8.03 -21.93
C ASP A 370 -12.09 7.66 -21.09
N PHE A 371 -11.96 6.38 -20.76
CA PHE A 371 -10.83 5.83 -20.00
C PHE A 371 -9.81 5.10 -20.88
N GLY A 372 -9.93 5.19 -22.20
CA GLY A 372 -9.08 4.47 -23.14
C GLY A 372 -9.41 2.99 -23.24
N GLY A 373 -10.67 2.62 -22.96
CA GLY A 373 -11.20 1.28 -23.24
C GLY A 373 -11.71 1.16 -24.67
N ASP A 374 -12.19 -0.02 -25.02
CA ASP A 374 -12.72 -0.36 -26.33
C ASP A 374 -14.20 0.03 -26.52
N GLY A 375 -14.85 0.46 -25.45
CA GLY A 375 -16.27 0.83 -25.44
C GLY A 375 -17.21 -0.38 -25.31
N ASP A 376 -16.70 -1.61 -25.16
CA ASP A 376 -17.52 -2.77 -24.82
C ASP A 376 -17.78 -2.78 -23.32
N VAL A 377 -18.88 -2.12 -22.95
CA VAL A 377 -19.22 -1.85 -21.56
C VAL A 377 -20.47 -2.61 -21.13
N SER A 378 -20.46 -3.04 -19.89
CA SER A 378 -21.61 -3.68 -19.25
C SER A 378 -22.86 -2.78 -19.20
N GLU A 379 -24.05 -3.37 -19.13
CA GLU A 379 -25.32 -2.62 -18.99
C GLU A 379 -25.29 -1.71 -17.74
N SER A 380 -25.84 -0.51 -17.88
CA SER A 380 -25.87 0.49 -16.81
C SER A 380 -26.72 0.05 -15.59
N LYS A 381 -27.66 -0.85 -15.78
CA LYS A 381 -28.52 -1.44 -14.73
C LYS A 381 -28.73 -2.92 -14.96
N VAL A 382 -28.37 -3.70 -13.96
CA VAL A 382 -28.48 -5.15 -14.02
C VAL A 382 -29.35 -5.68 -12.87
N SER A 383 -30.20 -6.66 -13.16
CA SER A 383 -31.00 -7.35 -12.15
C SER A 383 -30.62 -8.83 -12.07
N THR A 384 -30.49 -9.33 -10.85
CA THR A 384 -30.12 -10.71 -10.60
C THR A 384 -31.33 -11.65 -10.65
N LYS A 385 -31.09 -12.91 -11.08
CA LYS A 385 -32.10 -13.98 -11.09
C LYS A 385 -31.75 -15.02 -10.03
N ARG A 386 -32.76 -15.58 -9.36
CA ARG A 386 -32.57 -16.69 -8.42
C ARG A 386 -32.49 -18.01 -9.20
N VAL A 387 -31.41 -18.78 -9.00
CA VAL A 387 -31.23 -20.11 -9.61
C VAL A 387 -31.54 -21.18 -8.59
N LYS A 388 -32.41 -22.17 -8.96
CA LYS A 388 -32.94 -23.19 -8.03
C LYS A 388 -31.92 -24.20 -7.48
N ALA A 389 -30.75 -24.34 -8.13
CA ALA A 389 -29.81 -25.43 -7.83
C ALA A 389 -28.68 -25.07 -6.84
N VAL A 390 -28.53 -23.81 -6.49
CA VAL A 390 -27.48 -23.32 -5.54
C VAL A 390 -28.09 -22.22 -4.70
N SER A 391 -27.71 -22.13 -3.47
CA SER A 391 -28.19 -21.07 -2.53
C SER A 391 -27.81 -19.63 -2.92
N TYR A 392 -27.26 -19.43 -4.10
CA TYR A 392 -26.70 -18.18 -4.58
C TYR A 392 -27.54 -17.57 -5.70
N THR A 393 -27.52 -16.24 -5.76
CA THR A 393 -28.09 -15.45 -6.86
C THR A 393 -26.95 -15.16 -7.84
N HIS A 394 -27.19 -15.30 -9.14
CA HIS A 394 -26.20 -15.04 -10.17
C HIS A 394 -26.49 -13.72 -10.88
N LEU A 395 -25.45 -12.96 -11.15
CA LEU A 395 -25.40 -11.89 -12.12
C LEU A 395 -24.92 -12.47 -13.45
N THR A 396 -25.52 -12.09 -14.56
CA THR A 396 -24.98 -12.34 -15.91
C THR A 396 -24.48 -10.99 -16.39
N LEU A 397 -23.20 -10.87 -16.62
CA LEU A 397 -22.52 -9.73 -17.22
C LEU A 397 -22.43 -9.93 -18.72
#